data_547307a4012c962bc286cb3b0d44c2db
#
_entry.id   547307a4012c962bc286cb3b0d44c2db
#
_cell.length_a   1.000
_cell.length_b   1.000
_cell.length_c   1.000
_cell.angle_alpha   90.00
_cell.angle_beta   90.00
_cell.angle_gamma   90.00
#
_symmetry.space_group_name_H-M   'P 1'
#
loop_
_entity.id
_entity.type
_entity.pdbx_description
1 polymer ?
#
loop_
_entity_poly.entity_id
_entity_poly.type
_entity_poly.pdbx_seq_one_letter_code
_entity_poly.pdbx_strand_id
1 'polypeptide(L)'
;MSAFKSITATLAALLVLTLCAVAPLASAHHGWGWATDEEFEITGRITKVRLGNPHGEVTLEVKGEQWIIEVGQPWRNERAGLKTTSFALGKDITVHGHRSAKASERLVKAERIIIDGVSHNLYPDRES
;
A
#
# COMPACT_ATOMS: atom_id res chain seq x y z
N MET A 1 -45.20 -4.50 33.09
CA MET A 1 -44.71 -3.30 32.36
C MET A 1 -43.18 -3.17 32.40
N SER A 2 -42.49 -3.64 33.46
CA SER A 2 -41.01 -3.58 33.54
C SER A 2 -40.26 -4.54 32.59
N ALA A 3 -40.87 -5.68 32.22
CA ALA A 3 -40.28 -6.66 31.31
C ALA A 3 -40.09 -6.16 29.87
N PHE A 4 -41.01 -5.34 29.36
CA PHE A 4 -40.91 -4.77 28.01
C PHE A 4 -39.78 -3.73 27.86
N LYS A 5 -39.48 -2.96 28.91
CA LYS A 5 -38.38 -2.00 28.91
C LYS A 5 -37.01 -2.66 28.94
N SER A 6 -36.90 -3.81 29.59
CA SER A 6 -35.65 -4.60 29.64
C SER A 6 -35.31 -5.26 28.32
N ILE A 7 -36.32 -5.77 27.59
CA ILE A 7 -36.14 -6.44 26.29
C ILE A 7 -35.69 -5.44 25.22
N THR A 8 -36.27 -4.24 25.21
CA THR A 8 -35.85 -3.20 24.26
C THR A 8 -34.44 -2.68 24.52
N ALA A 9 -34.02 -2.56 25.78
CA ALA A 9 -32.66 -2.16 26.14
C ALA A 9 -31.62 -3.22 25.75
N THR A 10 -31.97 -4.51 25.94
CA THR A 10 -31.10 -5.63 25.57
C THR A 10 -30.93 -5.76 24.05
N LEU A 11 -32.00 -5.58 23.29
CA LEU A 11 -31.95 -5.58 21.83
C LEU A 11 -31.14 -4.40 21.27
N ALA A 12 -31.26 -3.21 21.85
CA ALA A 12 -30.48 -2.05 21.46
C ALA A 12 -28.99 -2.25 21.76
N ALA A 13 -28.64 -2.85 22.91
CA ALA A 13 -27.25 -3.15 23.27
C ALA A 13 -26.63 -4.21 22.33
N LEU A 14 -27.41 -5.24 21.94
CA LEU A 14 -26.95 -6.24 20.96
C LEU A 14 -26.74 -5.62 19.58
N LEU A 15 -27.61 -4.71 19.15
CA LEU A 15 -27.50 -4.05 17.85
C LEU A 15 -26.26 -3.14 17.78
N VAL A 16 -25.95 -2.43 18.87
CA VAL A 16 -24.74 -1.59 18.96
C VAL A 16 -23.48 -2.44 18.99
N LEU A 17 -23.50 -3.57 19.68
CA LEU A 17 -22.35 -4.49 19.72
C LEU A 17 -22.07 -5.13 18.36
N THR A 18 -23.12 -5.44 17.59
CA THR A 18 -22.98 -6.01 16.24
C THR A 18 -22.48 -4.98 15.22
N LEU A 19 -22.82 -3.71 15.40
CA LEU A 19 -22.34 -2.63 14.52
C LEU A 19 -20.85 -2.32 14.76
N CYS A 20 -20.34 -2.50 15.97
CA CYS A 20 -18.91 -2.32 16.26
C CYS A 20 -18.03 -3.45 15.73
N ALA A 21 -18.59 -4.63 15.41
CA ALA A 21 -17.84 -5.77 14.89
C ALA A 21 -17.56 -5.71 13.37
N VAL A 22 -18.16 -4.76 12.66
CA VAL A 22 -17.93 -4.54 11.23
C VAL A 22 -17.05 -3.29 11.04
N ALA A 23 -15.92 -3.24 11.74
CA ALA A 23 -14.88 -2.29 11.37
C ALA A 23 -14.34 -2.70 9.99
N PRO A 24 -14.38 -1.84 8.98
CA PRO A 24 -13.92 -2.23 7.65
C PRO A 24 -12.43 -2.56 7.69
N LEU A 25 -12.09 -3.77 7.26
CA LEU A 25 -10.72 -4.22 7.00
C LEU A 25 -10.02 -3.36 5.91
N ALA A 26 -10.70 -2.37 5.36
CA ALA A 26 -10.22 -1.47 4.30
C ALA A 26 -9.07 -0.55 4.72
N SER A 27 -8.74 -0.45 6.01
CA SER A 27 -7.65 0.38 6.55
C SER A 27 -6.31 -0.34 6.68
N ALA A 28 -6.21 -1.64 6.35
CA ALA A 28 -5.05 -2.48 6.65
C ALA A 28 -3.79 -2.14 5.84
N HIS A 29 -3.92 -1.39 4.73
CA HIS A 29 -2.81 -1.06 3.83
C HIS A 29 -2.35 0.40 3.89
N HIS A 30 -2.82 1.18 4.88
CA HIS A 30 -2.32 2.53 5.11
C HIS A 30 -1.09 2.52 6.04
N GLY A 31 -0.11 3.38 5.71
CA GLY A 31 1.14 3.46 6.46
C GLY A 31 2.06 2.26 6.21
N TRP A 32 2.84 1.88 7.21
CA TRP A 32 3.86 0.82 7.15
C TRP A 32 3.49 -0.45 7.93
N GLY A 33 2.41 -0.41 8.71
CA GLY A 33 2.04 -1.49 9.62
C GLY A 33 1.69 -2.84 8.97
N TRP A 34 1.44 -2.86 7.68
CA TRP A 34 1.14 -4.07 6.92
C TRP A 34 2.38 -4.71 6.28
N ALA A 35 3.49 -3.97 6.22
CA ALA A 35 4.73 -4.41 5.60
C ALA A 35 5.67 -5.08 6.62
N THR A 36 6.56 -5.94 6.14
CA THR A 36 7.62 -6.53 6.96
C THR A 36 8.71 -5.49 7.28
N ASP A 37 9.51 -5.76 8.32
CA ASP A 37 10.67 -4.93 8.65
C ASP A 37 11.92 -5.29 7.81
N GLU A 38 11.87 -6.39 7.08
CA GLU A 38 12.97 -6.83 6.22
C GLU A 38 13.03 -6.02 4.92
N GLU A 39 14.23 -5.63 4.55
CA GLU A 39 14.52 -5.02 3.25
C GLU A 39 14.20 -5.98 2.11
N PHE A 40 13.57 -5.47 1.09
CA PHE A 40 13.19 -6.22 -0.09
C PHE A 40 13.53 -5.45 -1.36
N GLU A 41 14.20 -6.11 -2.29
CA GLU A 41 14.55 -5.55 -3.58
C GLU A 41 13.88 -6.34 -4.69
N ILE A 42 13.29 -5.65 -5.66
CA ILE A 42 12.65 -6.25 -6.81
C ILE A 42 12.89 -5.42 -8.06
N THR A 43 13.21 -6.09 -9.15
CA THR A 43 13.35 -5.47 -10.48
C THR A 43 12.32 -6.07 -11.42
N GLY A 44 11.63 -5.23 -12.16
CA GLY A 44 10.64 -5.68 -13.12
C GLY A 44 10.22 -4.60 -14.10
N ARG A 45 9.42 -5.03 -15.07
CA ARG A 45 8.90 -4.19 -16.15
C ARG A 45 7.56 -3.59 -15.75
N ILE A 46 7.40 -2.29 -15.92
CA ILE A 46 6.14 -1.60 -15.67
C ILE A 46 5.08 -2.03 -16.69
N THR A 47 3.97 -2.58 -16.19
CA THR A 47 2.83 -3.02 -17.00
C THR A 47 1.57 -2.21 -16.75
N LYS A 48 1.47 -1.52 -15.59
CA LYS A 48 0.34 -0.67 -15.24
C LYS A 48 0.79 0.44 -14.29
N VAL A 49 0.19 1.62 -14.43
CA VAL A 49 0.44 2.78 -13.58
C VAL A 49 -0.88 3.40 -13.16
N ARG A 50 -1.05 3.62 -11.86
CA ARG A 50 -2.16 4.37 -11.28
C ARG A 50 -1.61 5.31 -10.21
N LEU A 51 -1.39 6.55 -10.55
CA LEU A 51 -0.90 7.58 -9.63
C LEU A 51 -2.06 8.37 -9.04
N GLY A 52 -1.91 8.87 -7.84
CA GLY A 52 -2.92 9.68 -7.16
C GLY A 52 -2.88 9.52 -5.65
N ASN A 53 -3.92 10.06 -5.00
CA ASN A 53 -4.12 9.95 -3.55
C ASN A 53 -5.01 8.75 -3.22
N PRO A 54 -4.84 8.10 -2.06
CA PRO A 54 -3.88 8.41 -0.98
C PRO A 54 -2.42 8.02 -1.26
N HIS A 55 -2.15 7.22 -2.27
CA HIS A 55 -0.84 6.85 -2.79
C HIS A 55 -0.99 6.31 -4.22
N GLY A 56 0.11 6.29 -4.97
CA GLY A 56 0.15 5.67 -6.29
C GLY A 56 0.47 4.18 -6.22
N GLU A 57 0.14 3.48 -7.29
CA GLU A 57 0.48 2.07 -7.50
C GLU A 57 1.09 1.89 -8.88
N VAL A 58 2.17 1.14 -8.94
CA VAL A 58 2.81 0.71 -10.18
C VAL A 58 2.85 -0.81 -10.19
N THR A 59 2.37 -1.43 -11.27
CA THR A 59 2.45 -2.88 -11.39
C THR A 59 3.68 -3.25 -12.19
N LEU A 60 4.48 -4.17 -11.64
CA LEU A 60 5.64 -4.75 -12.30
C LEU A 60 5.39 -6.19 -12.69
N GLU A 61 5.81 -6.56 -13.88
CA GLU A 61 5.97 -7.96 -14.26
C GLU A 61 7.38 -8.43 -13.88
N VAL A 62 7.43 -9.49 -13.07
CA VAL A 62 8.66 -10.12 -12.60
C VAL A 62 8.55 -11.63 -12.79
N LYS A 63 9.30 -12.20 -13.72
CA LYS A 63 9.29 -13.65 -14.01
C LYS A 63 7.88 -14.21 -14.25
N GLY A 64 7.06 -13.46 -15.00
CA GLY A 64 5.68 -13.84 -15.32
C GLY A 64 4.65 -13.56 -14.23
N GLU A 65 5.06 -13.02 -13.08
CA GLU A 65 4.19 -12.67 -11.97
C GLU A 65 3.99 -11.15 -11.89
N GLN A 66 2.78 -10.74 -11.49
CA GLN A 66 2.45 -9.32 -11.30
C GLN A 66 2.69 -8.94 -9.85
N TRP A 67 3.49 -7.89 -9.64
CA TRP A 67 3.76 -7.29 -8.35
C TRP A 67 3.21 -5.87 -8.30
N ILE A 68 2.49 -5.55 -7.24
CA ILE A 68 2.01 -4.19 -7.00
C ILE A 68 3.03 -3.46 -6.14
N ILE A 69 3.46 -2.32 -6.61
CA ILE A 69 4.38 -1.43 -5.90
C ILE A 69 3.59 -0.21 -5.46
N GLU A 70 3.43 -0.05 -4.16
CA GLU A 70 2.90 1.16 -3.58
C GLU A 70 3.99 2.23 -3.60
N VAL A 71 3.77 3.27 -4.39
CA VAL A 71 4.62 4.46 -4.46
C VAL A 71 4.01 5.59 -3.63
N GLY A 72 4.61 6.77 -3.64
CA GLY A 72 4.12 7.88 -2.83
C GLY A 72 2.86 8.56 -3.39
N GLN A 73 2.32 9.47 -2.59
CA GLN A 73 1.39 10.49 -3.07
C GLN A 73 2.09 11.35 -4.14
N PRO A 74 1.34 12.06 -4.99
CA PRO A 74 1.93 12.88 -6.05
C PRO A 74 3.04 13.83 -5.56
N TRP A 75 2.83 14.54 -4.46
CA TRP A 75 3.83 15.45 -3.91
C TRP A 75 5.12 14.75 -3.44
N ARG A 76 4.99 13.51 -2.92
CA ARG A 76 6.13 12.72 -2.46
C ARG A 76 6.96 12.21 -3.62
N ASN A 77 6.30 11.72 -4.66
CA ASN A 77 6.96 11.29 -5.89
C ASN A 77 7.71 12.45 -6.53
N GLU A 78 7.06 13.60 -6.66
CA GLU A 78 7.66 14.81 -7.23
C GLU A 78 8.87 15.29 -6.43
N ARG A 79 8.77 15.31 -5.09
CA ARG A 79 9.89 15.65 -4.20
C ARG A 79 11.08 14.71 -4.38
N ALA A 80 10.83 13.43 -4.66
CA ALA A 80 11.86 12.43 -4.96
C ALA A 80 12.42 12.53 -6.39
N GLY A 81 11.92 13.47 -7.20
CA GLY A 81 12.33 13.67 -8.59
C GLY A 81 11.61 12.75 -9.58
N LEU A 82 10.52 12.10 -9.17
CA LEU A 82 9.70 11.26 -10.03
C LEU A 82 8.53 12.08 -10.61
N LYS A 83 8.47 12.12 -11.93
CA LYS A 83 7.32 12.68 -12.67
C LYS A 83 6.39 11.56 -13.10
N THR A 84 5.17 11.91 -13.50
CA THR A 84 4.24 10.94 -14.11
C THR A 84 4.88 10.18 -15.27
N THR A 85 5.67 10.90 -16.10
CA THR A 85 6.40 10.33 -17.24
C THR A 85 7.56 9.42 -16.85
N SER A 86 8.02 9.46 -15.59
CA SER A 86 9.07 8.56 -15.09
C SER A 86 8.62 7.10 -15.05
N PHE A 87 7.33 6.88 -14.83
CA PHE A 87 6.72 5.55 -14.79
C PHE A 87 6.16 5.14 -16.16
N ALA A 88 6.98 5.13 -17.18
CA ALA A 88 6.56 4.72 -18.52
C ALA A 88 6.31 3.21 -18.62
N LEU A 89 5.20 2.82 -19.27
CA LEU A 89 4.92 1.42 -19.56
C LEU A 89 6.07 0.77 -20.35
N GLY A 90 6.43 -0.46 -19.99
CA GLY A 90 7.50 -1.20 -20.61
C GLY A 90 8.91 -0.88 -20.10
N LYS A 91 9.06 0.09 -19.23
CA LYS A 91 10.33 0.44 -18.60
C LYS A 91 10.64 -0.52 -17.46
N ASP A 92 11.90 -0.96 -17.35
CA ASP A 92 12.39 -1.71 -16.20
C ASP A 92 12.79 -0.75 -15.08
N ILE A 93 12.36 -1.05 -13.86
CA ILE A 93 12.74 -0.31 -12.66
C ILE A 93 13.16 -1.27 -11.55
N THR A 94 14.01 -0.80 -10.65
CA THR A 94 14.36 -1.49 -9.41
C THR A 94 13.74 -0.77 -8.22
N VAL A 95 13.11 -1.53 -7.36
CA VAL A 95 12.42 -1.03 -6.17
C VAL A 95 13.08 -1.61 -4.93
N HIS A 96 13.46 -0.75 -4.00
CA HIS A 96 13.84 -1.11 -2.65
C HIS A 96 12.72 -0.71 -1.69
N GLY A 97 12.38 -1.58 -0.78
CA GLY A 97 11.32 -1.32 0.20
C GLY A 97 10.99 -2.53 1.04
N HIS A 98 9.73 -2.66 1.41
CA HIS A 98 9.25 -3.74 2.27
C HIS A 98 8.03 -4.42 1.65
N ARG A 99 8.08 -5.74 1.59
CA ARG A 99 6.94 -6.51 1.09
C ARG A 99 5.84 -6.66 2.14
N SER A 100 4.64 -7.02 1.70
CA SER A 100 3.55 -7.37 2.61
C SER A 100 3.95 -8.50 3.56
N ALA A 101 3.56 -8.36 4.83
CA ALA A 101 3.70 -9.42 5.84
C ALA A 101 2.87 -10.66 5.49
N LYS A 102 1.84 -10.51 4.66
CA LYS A 102 1.09 -11.63 4.08
C LYS A 102 1.85 -12.18 2.88
N ALA A 103 2.46 -13.34 3.05
CA ALA A 103 3.30 -13.96 2.01
C ALA A 103 2.57 -14.24 0.69
N SER A 104 1.24 -14.39 0.71
CA SER A 104 0.40 -14.58 -0.47
C SER A 104 0.20 -13.29 -1.30
N GLU A 105 0.46 -12.12 -0.72
CA GLU A 105 0.35 -10.84 -1.41
C GLU A 105 1.66 -10.48 -2.11
N ARG A 106 1.59 -10.22 -3.41
CA ARG A 106 2.69 -9.65 -4.19
C ARG A 106 2.57 -8.12 -4.16
N LEU A 107 2.84 -7.56 -3.00
CA LEU A 107 2.70 -6.14 -2.70
C LEU A 107 3.96 -5.64 -1.98
N VAL A 108 4.52 -4.54 -2.46
CA VAL A 108 5.71 -3.90 -1.91
C VAL A 108 5.43 -2.43 -1.68
N LYS A 109 5.79 -1.92 -0.51
CA LYS A 109 5.86 -0.49 -0.25
C LYS A 109 7.25 0.02 -0.60
N ALA A 110 7.34 0.89 -1.59
CA ALA A 110 8.61 1.43 -2.04
C ALA A 110 9.16 2.49 -1.07
N GLU A 111 10.41 2.36 -0.70
CA GLU A 111 11.19 3.42 -0.07
C GLU A 111 12.02 4.17 -1.09
N ARG A 112 12.59 3.45 -2.04
CA ARG A 112 13.48 3.99 -3.08
C ARG A 112 13.21 3.28 -4.41
N ILE A 113 13.25 4.05 -5.47
CA ILE A 113 13.08 3.56 -6.83
C ILE A 113 14.29 3.97 -7.66
N ILE A 114 14.86 3.03 -8.40
CA ILE A 114 15.96 3.27 -9.31
C ILE A 114 15.43 3.16 -10.74
N ILE A 115 15.54 4.25 -11.48
CA ILE A 115 15.13 4.35 -12.89
C ILE A 115 16.29 4.94 -13.70
N ASP A 116 16.68 4.29 -14.77
CA ASP A 116 17.80 4.72 -15.64
C ASP A 116 19.10 4.99 -14.86
N GLY A 117 19.36 4.20 -13.82
CA GLY A 117 20.53 4.34 -12.95
C GLY A 117 20.43 5.47 -11.91
N VAL A 118 19.30 6.20 -11.88
CA VAL A 118 19.08 7.30 -10.93
C VAL A 118 18.22 6.81 -9.78
N SER A 119 18.70 7.04 -8.56
CA SER A 119 17.99 6.70 -7.32
C SER A 119 17.05 7.82 -6.90
N HIS A 120 15.80 7.46 -6.66
CA HIS A 120 14.73 8.35 -6.20
C HIS A 120 14.25 7.89 -4.82
N ASN A 121 14.62 8.61 -3.77
CA ASN A 121 14.27 8.25 -2.40
C ASN A 121 12.94 8.90 -1.99
N LEU A 122 11.92 8.07 -1.81
CA LEU A 122 10.57 8.50 -1.40
C LEU A 122 10.49 8.82 0.10
N TYR A 123 11.33 8.17 0.90
CA TYR A 123 11.35 8.30 2.36
C TYR A 123 12.79 8.48 2.86
N PRO A 124 13.37 9.68 2.68
CA PRO A 124 14.78 9.94 3.02
C PRO A 124 15.11 9.77 4.51
N ASP A 125 14.09 9.80 5.38
CA ASP A 125 14.25 9.61 6.83
C ASP A 125 14.25 8.14 7.25
N ARG A 126 14.05 7.23 6.31
CA ARG A 126 14.16 5.78 6.54
C ARG A 126 15.49 5.28 5.95
N GLU A 127 16.19 4.51 6.75
CA GLU A 127 17.38 3.78 6.28
C GLU A 127 16.95 2.57 5.44
N SER A 128 17.55 2.44 4.28
CA SER A 128 17.35 1.32 3.36
C SER A 128 18.68 0.71 2.98
#